data_8177848b7aa152e0599f1acda9fadb02
#
_entry.id   8177848b7aa152e0599f1acda9fadb02
#
_cell.length_a   1.000
_cell.length_b   1.000
_cell.length_c   1.000
_cell.angle_alpha   90.00
_cell.angle_beta   90.00
_cell.angle_gamma   90.00
#
_symmetry.space_group_name_H-M   'P 1'
#
loop_
_entity.id
_entity.type
_entity.pdbx_description
1 polymer ?
#
loop_
_entity_poly.entity_id
_entity_poly.type
_entity_poly.pdbx_seq_one_letter_code
_entity_poly.pdbx_strand_id
1 'polypeptide(L)'
;MEELRPLHNIIIENRKKAVIKGVKDVLIFNSEEIDLVTEMGNLAIRGNDLKIESFSVDKGDIEIDGLIVAFVYTTDTKKSSLLSKIFR
;
A
#
# COMPACT_ATOMS: atom_id res chain seq x y z
N MET A 1 12.04 14.26 -23.73
CA MET A 1 12.05 14.44 -22.68
C MET A 1 12.01 13.34 -21.91
N GLU A 2 12.38 13.32 -21.06
CA GLU A 2 12.38 12.26 -20.40
C GLU A 2 11.16 11.95 -20.01
N GLU A 3 10.83 10.83 -19.88
CA GLU A 3 9.68 10.50 -19.44
C GLU A 3 9.60 10.63 -18.06
N LEU A 4 8.53 11.04 -17.53
CA LEU A 4 8.36 11.17 -16.16
C LEU A 4 7.77 9.95 -15.62
N ARG A 5 8.57 9.18 -14.89
CA ARG A 5 8.04 8.02 -14.26
C ARG A 5 7.36 8.46 -13.02
N PRO A 6 6.18 7.96 -12.71
CA PRO A 6 5.52 8.31 -11.47
C PRO A 6 6.35 7.82 -10.29
N LEU A 7 6.43 8.63 -9.24
CA LEU A 7 7.09 8.21 -8.02
C LEU A 7 6.32 7.09 -7.36
N HIS A 8 5.04 7.09 -7.56
CA HIS A 8 4.16 6.16 -6.85
C HIS A 8 2.89 5.99 -7.65
N ASN A 9 2.43 4.76 -7.82
CA ASN A 9 1.10 4.57 -8.37
C ASN A 9 0.54 3.26 -7.89
N ILE A 10 -0.77 3.11 -8.08
CA ILE A 10 -1.51 1.93 -7.68
C ILE A 10 -2.38 1.51 -8.84
N ILE A 11 -2.32 0.23 -9.18
CA ILE A 11 -3.20 -0.35 -10.19
C ILE A 11 -3.97 -1.46 -9.51
N ILE A 12 -5.29 -1.39 -9.56
CA ILE A 12 -6.14 -2.38 -8.92
C ILE A 12 -7.00 -3.05 -9.99
N GLU A 13 -7.02 -4.37 -9.98
CA GLU A 13 -7.84 -5.13 -10.91
C GLU A 13 -8.86 -5.93 -10.14
N ASN A 14 -10.11 -5.71 -10.44
CA ASN A 14 -11.23 -6.48 -9.88
C ASN A 14 -11.26 -6.50 -8.37
N ARG A 15 -10.69 -5.50 -7.74
CA ARG A 15 -10.57 -5.42 -6.28
C ARG A 15 -9.85 -6.64 -5.69
N LYS A 16 -9.14 -7.39 -6.51
CA LYS A 16 -8.49 -8.61 -6.04
C LYS A 16 -7.01 -8.63 -6.24
N LYS A 17 -6.48 -7.71 -7.01
CA LYS A 17 -5.05 -7.63 -7.21
C LYS A 17 -4.65 -6.18 -7.24
N ALA A 18 -3.63 -5.83 -6.48
CA ALA A 18 -3.09 -4.48 -6.50
C ALA A 18 -1.61 -4.55 -6.78
N VAL A 19 -1.15 -3.71 -7.69
CA VAL A 19 0.28 -3.54 -7.96
C VAL A 19 0.59 -2.12 -7.58
N ILE A 20 1.51 -1.94 -6.65
CA ILE A 20 1.82 -0.64 -6.10
C ILE A 20 3.28 -0.35 -6.33
N LYS A 21 3.57 0.79 -6.91
CA LYS A 21 4.95 1.22 -7.17
C LYS A 21 5.30 2.37 -6.26
N GLY A 22 6.58 2.54 -6.01
CA GLY A 22 7.07 3.59 -5.12
C GLY A 22 6.99 3.20 -3.66
N VAL A 23 7.08 1.90 -3.38
CA VAL A 23 7.02 1.39 -2.01
C VAL A 23 8.42 1.34 -1.45
N LYS A 24 8.59 1.87 -0.26
CA LYS A 24 9.90 1.91 0.40
C LYS A 24 10.02 0.85 1.48
N ASP A 25 8.94 0.49 2.11
CA ASP A 25 8.99 -0.46 3.22
C ASP A 25 7.60 -0.99 3.52
N VAL A 26 7.55 -2.11 4.21
CA VAL A 26 6.31 -2.71 4.68
C VAL A 26 6.34 -2.66 6.20
N LEU A 27 5.38 -1.99 6.80
CA LEU A 27 5.33 -1.82 8.24
C LEU A 27 4.48 -2.87 8.94
N ILE A 28 3.37 -3.20 8.35
CA ILE A 28 2.43 -4.17 8.92
C ILE A 28 1.94 -5.07 7.80
N PHE A 29 1.86 -6.34 8.08
CA PHE A 29 1.34 -7.27 7.10
C PHE A 29 0.57 -8.38 7.83
N ASN A 30 -0.71 -8.45 7.56
CA ASN A 30 -1.51 -9.61 7.97
C ASN A 30 -2.64 -9.76 6.95
N SER A 31 -3.52 -10.71 7.17
CA SER A 31 -4.53 -11.00 6.16
C SER A 31 -5.60 -9.92 6.03
N GLU A 32 -5.62 -8.97 6.94
CA GLU A 32 -6.64 -7.93 6.91
C GLU A 32 -6.08 -6.54 6.72
N GLU A 33 -4.79 -6.37 6.88
CA GLU A 33 -4.20 -5.05 6.78
C GLU A 33 -2.75 -5.15 6.34
N ILE A 34 -2.38 -4.29 5.40
CA ILE A 34 -1.00 -4.16 4.96
C ILE A 34 -0.70 -2.67 4.98
N ASP A 35 0.30 -2.27 5.76
CA ASP A 35 0.69 -0.87 5.84
C ASP A 35 2.05 -0.70 5.20
N LEU A 36 2.16 0.26 4.32
CA LEU A 36 3.35 0.50 3.53
C LEU A 36 3.85 1.91 3.72
N VAL A 37 5.14 2.08 3.55
CA VAL A 37 5.73 3.42 3.40
C VAL A 37 5.96 3.61 1.91
N THR A 38 5.42 4.67 1.35
CA THR A 38 5.58 4.96 -0.07
C THR A 38 6.25 6.30 -0.25
N GLU A 39 6.60 6.60 -1.49
CA GLU A 39 7.21 7.90 -1.81
C GLU A 39 6.24 9.05 -1.57
N MET A 40 4.97 8.79 -1.49
CA MET A 40 3.96 9.83 -1.31
C MET A 40 3.25 9.73 0.03
N GLY A 41 3.83 9.05 1.00
CA GLY A 41 3.26 8.96 2.33
C GLY A 41 3.01 7.52 2.72
N ASN A 42 2.47 7.33 3.90
CA ASN A 42 2.15 6.00 4.38
C ASN A 42 0.80 5.58 3.86
N LEU A 43 0.69 4.32 3.50
CA LEU A 43 -0.52 3.80 2.88
C LEU A 43 -0.96 2.55 3.62
N ALA A 44 -2.19 2.58 4.12
CA ALA A 44 -2.78 1.42 4.76
C ALA A 44 -3.77 0.79 3.80
N ILE A 45 -3.64 -0.51 3.58
CA ILE A 45 -4.53 -1.27 2.71
C ILE A 45 -5.31 -2.21 3.59
N ARG A 46 -6.62 -2.17 3.49
CA ARG A 46 -7.48 -3.03 4.28
C ARG A 46 -8.25 -3.96 3.37
N GLY A 47 -8.48 -5.16 3.84
CA GLY A 47 -9.21 -6.13 3.04
C GLY A 47 -9.37 -7.45 3.74
N ASN A 48 -9.56 -8.50 2.96
CA ASN A 48 -9.73 -9.85 3.47
C ASN A 48 -8.83 -10.79 2.69
N ASP A 49 -8.21 -11.69 3.39
CA ASP A 49 -7.33 -12.69 2.78
C ASP A 49 -6.24 -12.03 1.96
N LEU A 50 -5.70 -10.95 2.46
CA LEU A 50 -4.64 -10.23 1.78
C LEU A 50 -3.35 -11.02 1.88
N LYS A 51 -2.57 -11.02 0.80
CA LYS A 51 -1.24 -11.58 0.83
C LYS A 51 -0.35 -10.86 -0.13
N ILE A 52 0.90 -10.81 0.19
CA ILE A 52 1.89 -10.18 -0.65
C ILE A 52 2.42 -11.26 -1.58
N GLU A 53 2.19 -11.07 -2.88
CA GLU A 53 2.66 -12.04 -3.86
C GLU A 53 4.11 -11.79 -4.21
N SER A 54 4.52 -10.55 -4.23
CA SER A 54 5.91 -10.25 -4.49
C SER A 54 6.22 -8.85 -3.99
N PHE A 55 7.46 -8.62 -3.65
CA PHE A 55 7.91 -7.31 -3.24
C PHE A 55 9.36 -7.18 -3.66
N SER A 56 9.64 -6.22 -4.51
CA SER A 56 10.99 -5.94 -4.95
C SER A 56 11.47 -4.67 -4.28
N VAL A 57 12.37 -4.79 -3.35
CA VAL A 57 12.90 -3.65 -2.62
C VAL A 57 13.63 -2.70 -3.57
N ASP A 58 14.40 -3.27 -4.48
CA ASP A 58 15.17 -2.45 -5.39
C ASP A 58 14.31 -1.62 -6.30
N LYS A 59 13.21 -2.18 -6.78
CA LYS A 59 12.34 -1.46 -7.68
C LYS A 59 11.24 -0.71 -6.96
N GLY A 60 10.97 -1.05 -5.71
CA GLY A 60 9.88 -0.44 -4.98
C GLY A 60 8.52 -0.90 -5.43
N ASP A 61 8.43 -2.11 -5.97
CA ASP A 61 7.16 -2.64 -6.48
C ASP A 61 6.66 -3.72 -5.56
N ILE A 62 5.37 -3.70 -5.25
CA ILE A 62 4.75 -4.75 -4.46
C ILE A 62 3.47 -5.19 -5.15
N GLU A 63 3.22 -6.48 -5.10
CA GLU A 63 1.99 -7.03 -5.67
C GLU A 63 1.22 -7.71 -4.56
N ILE A 64 -0.04 -7.36 -4.41
CA ILE A 64 -0.88 -7.84 -3.32
C ILE A 64 -2.12 -8.48 -3.91
N ASP A 65 -2.46 -9.65 -3.40
CA ASP A 65 -3.69 -10.35 -3.77
C ASP A 65 -4.61 -10.37 -2.56
N GLY A 66 -5.89 -10.57 -2.82
CA GLY A 66 -6.91 -10.66 -1.80
C GLY A 66 -8.04 -9.70 -2.11
N LEU A 67 -9.08 -9.71 -1.32
CA LEU A 67 -10.18 -8.79 -1.55
C LEU A 67 -9.82 -7.46 -0.93
N ILE A 68 -9.76 -6.43 -1.74
CA ILE A 68 -9.32 -5.12 -1.28
C ILE A 68 -10.54 -4.28 -0.96
N VAL A 69 -10.56 -3.72 0.24
CA VAL A 69 -11.68 -2.95 0.72
C VAL A 69 -11.37 -1.45 0.74
N ALA A 70 -10.16 -1.09 1.16
CA ALA A 70 -9.87 0.33 1.31
C ALA A 70 -8.39 0.61 1.19
N PHE A 71 -8.06 1.80 0.72
CA PHE A 71 -6.72 2.36 0.75
C PHE A 71 -6.81 3.67 1.51
N VAL A 72 -5.95 3.87 2.47
CA VAL A 72 -5.96 5.09 3.27
C VAL A 72 -4.55 5.63 3.37
N TYR A 73 -4.34 6.85 2.95
CA TYR A 73 -3.05 7.50 3.07
C TYR A 73 -2.97 8.32 4.34
N THR A 74 -1.81 8.32 4.95
CA THR A 74 -1.52 9.27 6.01
C THR A 74 -0.16 9.88 5.72
N THR A 75 0.01 11.13 6.03
CA THR A 75 1.28 11.79 5.77
C THR A 75 1.96 12.22 7.03
N ASP A 76 1.40 11.87 8.18
CA ASP A 76 1.87 12.37 9.42
C ASP A 76 2.60 11.30 10.16
N THR A 77 3.53 11.66 10.95
CA THR A 77 4.26 10.70 11.73
C THR A 77 3.43 10.11 12.86
N LYS A 78 2.29 10.68 13.13
CA LYS A 78 1.38 10.12 14.12
C LYS A 78 0.34 9.26 13.46
N LYS A 79 0.74 8.54 12.46
CA LYS A 79 -0.16 7.79 11.66
C LYS A 79 -0.95 6.75 12.41
N SER A 80 -0.39 6.15 13.43
CA SER A 80 -1.14 5.11 14.12
C SER A 80 -2.35 5.70 14.82
N SER A 81 -2.20 6.89 15.36
CA SER A 81 -3.32 7.56 15.97
C SER A 81 -4.38 7.93 14.94
N LEU A 82 -3.92 8.40 13.77
CA LEU A 82 -4.85 8.75 12.73
C LEU A 82 -5.57 7.54 12.18
N LEU A 83 -4.87 6.46 11.99
CA LEU A 83 -5.49 5.25 11.49
C LEU A 83 -6.51 4.73 12.48
N SER A 84 -6.22 4.82 13.74
CA SER A 84 -7.14 4.40 14.76
C SER A 84 -8.44 5.18 14.66
N LYS A 85 -8.37 6.47 14.40
CA LYS A 85 -9.58 7.26 14.24
C LYS A 85 -10.34 6.92 12.98
N ILE A 86 -9.62 6.67 11.92
CA ILE A 86 -10.24 6.37 10.64
C ILE A 86 -10.99 5.04 10.67
N PHE A 87 -10.44 4.07 11.36
CA PHE A 87 -11.00 2.74 11.33
C PHE A 87 -11.84 2.40 12.54
N ARG A 88 -12.13 3.37 13.38
CA ARG A 88 -12.94 3.10 14.55
C ARG A 88 -14.39 3.05 14.27
#